data_80754855caf187bc36402d16e1eb354d
#
_entry.id   80754855caf187bc36402d16e1eb354d
#
_cell.length_a   1.000
_cell.length_b   1.000
_cell.length_c   1.000
_cell.angle_alpha   90.00
_cell.angle_beta   90.00
_cell.angle_gamma   90.00
#
_symmetry.space_group_name_H-M   'P 1'
#
loop_
_entity.id
_entity.type
_entity.pdbx_description
1 polymer ?
#
loop_
_entity_poly.entity_id
_entity_poly.type
_entity_poly.pdbx_seq_one_letter_code
_entity_poly.pdbx_strand_id
1 'polypeptide(L)'
;FIEQARKVKMYGAATIVMAFDEDGQADTYQRRIDICKRSYDILVNEVGFPAADIIFDPNIFPVATGLDEHKNYALDFFKATDWIKNNLPGAKVSGGVSNVSFSFRGNNTVREAMHSSFLYHAIKHGMDMGIVNPAMLEIYSDIPKELLDRVEDVLLNRRDDATERLLDFAESVKGNTKEKKADEAWRSMDVAKRLGHALVKGIVEFIDQDTEEARQMFDKPLSVIEGPLMDGMNVVGDLFGEGKMFLPQVVKSARVMKKAVAY
;
A
#
# COMPACT_ATOMS: atom_id res chain seq x y z
N PHE A 1 3.45 -21.15 -19.79
CA PHE A 1 2.23 -21.36 -19.01
C PHE A 1 1.63 -22.76 -19.28
N ILE A 2 1.17 -23.07 -20.49
CA ILE A 2 0.48 -24.34 -20.88
C ILE A 2 1.32 -25.58 -20.55
N GLU A 3 2.61 -25.59 -20.89
CA GLU A 3 3.50 -26.73 -20.63
C GLU A 3 3.63 -27.03 -19.13
N GLN A 4 3.78 -25.98 -18.31
CA GLN A 4 3.85 -26.10 -16.87
C GLN A 4 2.52 -26.61 -16.29
N ALA A 5 1.39 -26.07 -16.77
CA ALA A 5 0.08 -26.50 -16.33
C ALA A 5 -0.18 -27.98 -16.65
N ARG A 6 0.26 -28.50 -17.82
CA ARG A 6 0.19 -29.92 -18.15
C ARG A 6 1.00 -30.78 -17.20
N LYS A 7 2.21 -30.32 -16.80
CA LYS A 7 3.03 -31.03 -15.80
C LYS A 7 2.36 -31.06 -14.44
N VAL A 8 1.84 -29.91 -13.94
CA VAL A 8 1.13 -29.85 -12.65
C VAL A 8 -0.09 -30.78 -12.66
N LYS A 9 -0.89 -30.75 -13.72
CA LYS A 9 -2.04 -31.65 -13.89
C LYS A 9 -1.64 -33.11 -13.89
N MET A 10 -0.55 -33.48 -14.55
CA MET A 10 -0.04 -34.86 -14.61
C MET A 10 0.27 -35.43 -13.22
N TYR A 11 0.72 -34.61 -12.28
CA TYR A 11 0.96 -34.98 -10.89
C TYR A 11 -0.27 -34.89 -9.98
N GLY A 12 -1.43 -34.50 -10.52
CA GLY A 12 -2.67 -34.36 -9.76
C GLY A 12 -2.67 -33.24 -8.72
N ALA A 13 -1.85 -32.22 -8.91
CA ALA A 13 -1.77 -31.10 -7.98
C ALA A 13 -2.71 -29.96 -8.39
N ALA A 14 -3.27 -29.26 -7.39
CA ALA A 14 -3.91 -27.95 -7.60
C ALA A 14 -2.87 -26.89 -7.96
N THR A 15 -3.29 -25.80 -8.61
CA THR A 15 -2.39 -24.74 -9.01
C THR A 15 -2.89 -23.38 -8.55
N ILE A 16 -1.96 -22.54 -8.05
CA ILE A 16 -2.22 -21.12 -7.83
C ILE A 16 -1.80 -20.35 -9.08
N VAL A 17 -2.73 -19.57 -9.62
CA VAL A 17 -2.54 -18.72 -10.80
C VAL A 17 -2.64 -17.26 -10.37
N MET A 18 -1.52 -16.58 -10.38
CA MET A 18 -1.50 -15.14 -10.11
C MET A 18 -2.04 -14.35 -11.31
N ALA A 19 -2.75 -13.27 -11.06
CA ALA A 19 -3.17 -12.33 -12.10
C ALA A 19 -1.94 -11.53 -12.59
N PHE A 20 -1.18 -12.17 -13.49
CA PHE A 20 0.09 -11.71 -14.04
C PHE A 20 0.13 -11.99 -15.54
N ASP A 21 0.48 -11.02 -16.34
CA ASP A 21 0.63 -11.15 -17.78
C ASP A 21 1.98 -10.63 -18.26
N GLU A 22 2.11 -10.43 -19.55
CA GLU A 22 3.32 -9.94 -20.23
C GLU A 22 3.72 -8.52 -19.79
N ASP A 23 2.74 -7.72 -19.32
CA ASP A 23 2.91 -6.36 -18.83
C ASP A 23 3.11 -6.29 -17.31
N GLY A 24 3.13 -7.43 -16.62
CA GLY A 24 3.35 -7.55 -15.17
C GLY A 24 2.09 -7.83 -14.36
N GLN A 25 2.13 -7.53 -13.05
CA GLN A 25 1.03 -7.78 -12.13
C GLN A 25 -0.19 -6.90 -12.45
N ALA A 26 -1.37 -7.51 -12.40
CA ALA A 26 -2.62 -6.77 -12.54
C ALA A 26 -2.90 -5.94 -11.27
N ASP A 27 -3.00 -4.64 -11.43
CA ASP A 27 -3.24 -3.66 -10.37
C ASP A 27 -4.67 -3.10 -10.39
N THR A 28 -5.34 -3.11 -11.55
CA THR A 28 -6.72 -2.65 -11.71
C THR A 28 -7.73 -3.80 -11.73
N TYR A 29 -8.99 -3.51 -11.40
CA TYR A 29 -10.09 -4.47 -11.49
C TYR A 29 -10.16 -5.15 -12.87
N GLN A 30 -10.13 -4.36 -13.96
CA GLN A 30 -10.29 -4.88 -15.31
C GLN A 30 -9.18 -5.85 -15.68
N ARG A 31 -7.90 -5.47 -15.44
CA ARG A 31 -6.77 -6.37 -15.74
C ARG A 31 -6.83 -7.67 -14.94
N ARG A 32 -7.27 -7.62 -13.68
CA ARG A 32 -7.43 -8.81 -12.84
C ARG A 32 -8.41 -9.80 -13.45
N ILE A 33 -9.60 -9.33 -13.84
CA ILE A 33 -10.61 -10.22 -14.41
C ILE A 33 -10.25 -10.73 -15.80
N ASP A 34 -9.63 -9.91 -16.65
CA ASP A 34 -9.21 -10.29 -18.00
C ASP A 34 -8.13 -11.39 -17.96
N ILE A 35 -7.12 -11.23 -17.09
CA ILE A 35 -6.05 -12.21 -16.93
C ILE A 35 -6.58 -13.51 -16.31
N CYS A 36 -7.42 -13.42 -15.26
CA CYS A 36 -8.02 -14.61 -14.65
C CYS A 36 -8.90 -15.36 -15.65
N LYS A 37 -9.71 -14.64 -16.43
CA LYS A 37 -10.54 -15.24 -17.48
C LYS A 37 -9.70 -15.94 -18.55
N ARG A 38 -8.71 -15.26 -19.12
CA ARG A 38 -7.80 -15.83 -20.12
C ARG A 38 -7.11 -17.09 -19.59
N SER A 39 -6.61 -17.02 -18.37
CA SER A 39 -5.93 -18.16 -17.72
C SER A 39 -6.90 -19.34 -17.48
N TYR A 40 -8.12 -19.05 -17.03
CA TYR A 40 -9.15 -20.06 -16.83
C TYR A 40 -9.51 -20.76 -18.15
N ASP A 41 -9.76 -19.98 -19.21
CA ASP A 41 -10.12 -20.53 -20.52
C ASP A 41 -9.02 -21.46 -21.07
N ILE A 42 -7.75 -21.07 -20.95
CA ILE A 42 -6.60 -21.91 -21.35
C ILE A 42 -6.53 -23.18 -20.50
N LEU A 43 -6.60 -23.04 -19.17
CA LEU A 43 -6.46 -24.17 -18.25
C LEU A 43 -7.58 -25.21 -18.44
N VAL A 44 -8.81 -24.75 -18.52
CA VAL A 44 -9.97 -25.65 -18.62
C VAL A 44 -10.11 -26.19 -20.02
N ASN A 45 -10.09 -25.34 -21.08
CA ASN A 45 -10.45 -25.73 -22.44
C ASN A 45 -9.27 -26.33 -23.22
N GLU A 46 -8.03 -25.85 -23.02
CA GLU A 46 -6.86 -26.34 -23.77
C GLU A 46 -6.08 -27.41 -23.03
N VAL A 47 -5.89 -27.24 -21.70
CA VAL A 47 -5.14 -28.18 -20.84
C VAL A 47 -6.07 -29.27 -20.30
N GLY A 48 -7.37 -28.98 -20.17
CA GLY A 48 -8.32 -29.83 -19.49
C GLY A 48 -8.06 -29.94 -17.98
N PHE A 49 -7.60 -28.85 -17.36
CA PHE A 49 -7.35 -28.77 -15.92
C PHE A 49 -8.68 -28.78 -15.17
N PRO A 50 -8.83 -29.53 -14.07
CA PRO A 50 -10.06 -29.49 -13.29
C PRO A 50 -10.27 -28.08 -12.72
N ALA A 51 -11.42 -27.48 -12.98
CA ALA A 51 -11.71 -26.11 -12.52
C ALA A 51 -11.62 -25.95 -10.99
N ALA A 52 -12.00 -27.00 -10.24
CA ALA A 52 -11.94 -27.01 -8.78
C ALA A 52 -10.50 -26.98 -8.19
N ASP A 53 -9.50 -27.32 -9.02
CA ASP A 53 -8.09 -27.31 -8.64
C ASP A 53 -7.36 -26.02 -9.06
N ILE A 54 -8.10 -25.07 -9.67
CA ILE A 54 -7.59 -23.74 -10.04
C ILE A 54 -7.86 -22.76 -8.90
N ILE A 55 -6.81 -22.13 -8.41
CA ILE A 55 -6.85 -21.12 -7.35
C ILE A 55 -6.29 -19.81 -7.91
N PHE A 56 -7.12 -18.80 -8.07
CA PHE A 56 -6.66 -17.49 -8.52
C PHE A 56 -6.13 -16.65 -7.36
N ASP A 57 -4.99 -15.99 -7.57
CA ASP A 57 -4.51 -14.87 -6.74
C ASP A 57 -4.59 -13.59 -7.57
N PRO A 58 -5.65 -12.78 -7.40
CA PRO A 58 -5.81 -11.53 -8.16
C PRO A 58 -4.93 -10.38 -7.65
N ASN A 59 -3.90 -10.67 -6.90
CA ASN A 59 -2.93 -9.77 -6.29
C ASN A 59 -3.52 -8.82 -5.23
N ILE A 60 -3.00 -8.92 -4.01
CA ILE A 60 -3.27 -7.96 -2.93
C ILE A 60 -2.10 -6.98 -2.87
N PHE A 61 -2.38 -5.69 -3.09
CA PHE A 61 -1.42 -4.60 -3.02
C PHE A 61 -1.60 -3.74 -1.78
N PRO A 62 -0.54 -3.03 -1.35
CA PRO A 62 -0.63 -2.08 -0.25
C PRO A 62 -1.63 -0.97 -0.54
N VAL A 63 -2.44 -0.62 0.48
CA VAL A 63 -3.28 0.58 0.47
C VAL A 63 -2.71 1.62 1.43
N ALA A 64 -3.30 2.82 1.47
CA ALA A 64 -2.83 3.94 2.30
C ALA A 64 -1.34 4.26 2.08
N THR A 65 -0.87 4.20 0.84
CA THR A 65 0.51 4.52 0.47
C THR A 65 0.75 6.03 0.33
N GLY A 66 -0.33 6.83 0.25
CA GLY A 66 -0.28 8.25 -0.08
C GLY A 66 -0.29 8.55 -1.59
N LEU A 67 -0.43 7.53 -2.44
CA LEU A 67 -0.61 7.66 -3.89
C LEU A 67 -2.07 7.44 -4.26
N ASP A 68 -2.62 8.33 -5.09
CA ASP A 68 -4.04 8.30 -5.47
C ASP A 68 -4.40 7.04 -6.27
N GLU A 69 -3.51 6.58 -7.13
CA GLU A 69 -3.64 5.36 -7.93
C GLU A 69 -3.81 4.09 -7.10
N HIS A 70 -3.35 4.08 -5.83
CA HIS A 70 -3.44 2.92 -4.94
C HIS A 70 -4.72 2.87 -4.10
N LYS A 71 -5.56 3.91 -4.15
CA LYS A 71 -6.75 4.03 -3.29
C LYS A 71 -7.75 2.89 -3.49
N ASN A 72 -7.86 2.36 -4.72
CA ASN A 72 -8.85 1.33 -5.05
C ASN A 72 -8.32 -0.11 -4.95
N TYR A 73 -7.05 -0.35 -4.64
CA TYR A 73 -6.45 -1.68 -4.74
C TYR A 73 -7.17 -2.77 -3.94
N ALA A 74 -7.63 -2.47 -2.71
CA ALA A 74 -8.38 -3.42 -1.92
C ALA A 74 -9.81 -3.60 -2.44
N LEU A 75 -10.50 -2.51 -2.79
CA LEU A 75 -11.84 -2.54 -3.35
C LEU A 75 -11.89 -3.30 -4.69
N ASP A 76 -10.89 -3.10 -5.53
CA ASP A 76 -10.77 -3.80 -6.81
C ASP A 76 -10.47 -5.29 -6.63
N PHE A 77 -9.73 -5.67 -5.57
CA PHE A 77 -9.57 -7.07 -5.20
C PHE A 77 -10.91 -7.71 -4.80
N PHE A 78 -11.71 -7.04 -3.98
CA PHE A 78 -13.03 -7.55 -3.57
C PHE A 78 -13.95 -7.75 -4.78
N LYS A 79 -14.03 -6.75 -5.66
CA LYS A 79 -14.83 -6.82 -6.88
C LYS A 79 -14.34 -7.93 -7.84
N ALA A 80 -13.02 -8.07 -8.01
CA ALA A 80 -12.44 -9.12 -8.84
C ALA A 80 -12.72 -10.51 -8.27
N THR A 81 -12.64 -10.66 -6.94
CA THR A 81 -13.01 -11.91 -6.25
C THR A 81 -14.47 -12.29 -6.53
N ASP A 82 -15.39 -11.35 -6.34
CA ASP A 82 -16.81 -11.55 -6.61
C ASP A 82 -17.05 -11.93 -8.09
N TRP A 83 -16.40 -11.24 -9.01
CA TRP A 83 -16.49 -11.55 -10.44
C TRP A 83 -15.97 -12.96 -10.76
N ILE A 84 -14.82 -13.36 -10.21
CA ILE A 84 -14.24 -14.70 -10.41
C ILE A 84 -15.22 -15.77 -9.93
N LYS A 85 -15.78 -15.60 -8.74
CA LYS A 85 -16.74 -16.57 -8.15
C LYS A 85 -18.00 -16.73 -8.98
N ASN A 86 -18.47 -15.65 -9.63
CA ASN A 86 -19.69 -15.67 -10.44
C ASN A 86 -19.46 -16.10 -11.90
N ASN A 87 -18.24 -15.92 -12.45
CA ASN A 87 -17.99 -16.12 -13.88
C ASN A 87 -17.03 -17.27 -14.20
N LEU A 88 -16.24 -17.76 -13.23
CA LEU A 88 -15.28 -18.86 -13.42
C LEU A 88 -15.68 -20.07 -12.54
N PRO A 89 -16.65 -20.89 -12.99
CA PRO A 89 -17.23 -21.94 -12.17
C PRO A 89 -16.19 -22.93 -11.63
N GLY A 90 -16.23 -23.23 -10.33
CA GLY A 90 -15.32 -24.14 -9.66
C GLY A 90 -14.01 -23.51 -9.17
N ALA A 91 -13.56 -22.42 -9.76
CA ALA A 91 -12.33 -21.76 -9.34
C ALA A 91 -12.39 -21.23 -7.91
N LYS A 92 -11.25 -21.24 -7.23
CA LYS A 92 -11.04 -20.72 -5.90
C LYS A 92 -10.28 -19.40 -5.97
N VAL A 93 -10.35 -18.62 -4.87
CA VAL A 93 -9.62 -17.37 -4.74
C VAL A 93 -8.76 -17.38 -3.48
N SER A 94 -7.51 -16.98 -3.63
CA SER A 94 -6.52 -16.83 -2.56
C SER A 94 -5.85 -15.46 -2.63
N GLY A 95 -5.06 -15.10 -1.62
CA GLY A 95 -4.20 -13.92 -1.65
C GLY A 95 -3.33 -13.76 -0.43
N GLY A 96 -2.23 -13.05 -0.61
CA GLY A 96 -1.27 -12.68 0.44
C GLY A 96 -1.76 -11.48 1.25
N VAL A 97 -2.55 -11.72 2.30
CA VAL A 97 -3.29 -10.71 3.07
C VAL A 97 -2.37 -9.65 3.68
N SER A 98 -1.19 -10.05 4.16
CA SER A 98 -0.25 -9.12 4.83
C SER A 98 0.20 -7.96 3.94
N ASN A 99 0.12 -8.11 2.61
CA ASN A 99 0.51 -7.06 1.66
C ASN A 99 -0.36 -5.80 1.80
N VAL A 100 -1.65 -5.94 2.12
CA VAL A 100 -2.59 -4.81 2.22
C VAL A 100 -2.12 -3.75 3.20
N SER A 101 -1.44 -4.17 4.28
CA SER A 101 -1.01 -3.33 5.40
C SER A 101 0.45 -2.91 5.35
N PHE A 102 1.15 -3.15 4.24
CA PHE A 102 2.60 -2.88 4.14
C PHE A 102 2.96 -1.43 4.43
N SER A 103 2.07 -0.49 4.11
CA SER A 103 2.24 0.95 4.39
C SER A 103 2.41 1.28 5.87
N PHE A 104 1.94 0.41 6.75
CA PHE A 104 2.02 0.54 8.22
C PHE A 104 3.01 -0.45 8.85
N ARG A 105 4.01 -0.91 8.10
CA ARG A 105 5.07 -1.77 8.64
C ARG A 105 5.69 -1.14 9.90
N GLY A 106 5.74 -1.91 10.99
CA GLY A 106 6.20 -1.45 12.30
C GLY A 106 5.09 -0.96 13.24
N ASN A 107 3.81 -0.97 12.81
CA ASN A 107 2.66 -0.75 13.68
C ASN A 107 1.72 -1.96 13.64
N ASN A 108 1.95 -2.94 14.51
CA ASN A 108 1.21 -4.20 14.49
C ASN A 108 -0.29 -3.99 14.78
N THR A 109 -0.66 -3.10 15.69
CA THR A 109 -2.07 -2.83 16.03
C THR A 109 -2.87 -2.42 14.79
N VAL A 110 -2.36 -1.48 14.00
CA VAL A 110 -3.03 -1.04 12.76
C VAL A 110 -3.03 -2.16 11.73
N ARG A 111 -1.92 -2.90 11.59
CA ARG A 111 -1.79 -3.98 10.61
C ARG A 111 -2.74 -5.15 10.90
N GLU A 112 -2.87 -5.56 12.15
CA GLU A 112 -3.77 -6.62 12.60
C GLU A 112 -5.23 -6.25 12.31
N ALA A 113 -5.63 -5.01 12.61
CA ALA A 113 -6.95 -4.50 12.27
C ALA A 113 -7.18 -4.46 10.74
N MET A 114 -6.17 -4.06 9.94
CA MET A 114 -6.26 -4.08 8.48
C MET A 114 -6.39 -5.50 7.91
N HIS A 115 -5.64 -6.48 8.44
CA HIS A 115 -5.73 -7.87 8.01
C HIS A 115 -7.12 -8.45 8.29
N SER A 116 -7.62 -8.25 9.51
CA SER A 116 -8.90 -8.81 9.95
C SER A 116 -10.07 -8.16 9.21
N SER A 117 -10.05 -6.84 9.03
CA SER A 117 -11.07 -6.12 8.27
C SER A 117 -11.02 -6.49 6.77
N PHE A 118 -9.82 -6.60 6.18
CA PHE A 118 -9.68 -7.04 4.80
C PHE A 118 -10.25 -8.45 4.59
N LEU A 119 -9.89 -9.42 5.45
CA LEU A 119 -10.41 -10.78 5.38
C LEU A 119 -11.93 -10.83 5.53
N TYR A 120 -12.49 -10.05 6.46
CA TYR A 120 -13.93 -9.97 6.65
C TYR A 120 -14.65 -9.57 5.35
N HIS A 121 -14.17 -8.55 4.65
CA HIS A 121 -14.75 -8.12 3.37
C HIS A 121 -14.43 -9.11 2.25
N ALA A 122 -13.20 -9.60 2.13
CA ALA A 122 -12.81 -10.54 1.09
C ALA A 122 -13.59 -11.86 1.15
N ILE A 123 -13.83 -12.39 2.35
CA ILE A 123 -14.64 -13.60 2.56
C ILE A 123 -16.09 -13.36 2.13
N LYS A 124 -16.66 -12.20 2.42
CA LYS A 124 -18.02 -11.82 1.95
C LYS A 124 -18.13 -11.79 0.43
N HIS A 125 -17.04 -11.46 -0.27
CA HIS A 125 -16.96 -11.50 -1.73
C HIS A 125 -16.55 -12.88 -2.30
N GLY A 126 -16.39 -13.89 -1.43
CA GLY A 126 -16.15 -15.27 -1.85
C GLY A 126 -14.70 -15.71 -1.86
N MET A 127 -13.78 -15.00 -1.21
CA MET A 127 -12.40 -15.46 -1.02
C MET A 127 -12.39 -16.77 -0.23
N ASP A 128 -11.68 -17.78 -0.75
CA ASP A 128 -11.66 -19.13 -0.17
C ASP A 128 -10.48 -19.34 0.79
N MET A 129 -9.35 -18.71 0.53
CA MET A 129 -8.09 -18.91 1.27
C MET A 129 -7.33 -17.60 1.44
N GLY A 130 -6.64 -17.43 2.57
CA GLY A 130 -5.76 -16.30 2.83
C GLY A 130 -4.40 -16.77 3.32
N ILE A 131 -3.32 -16.21 2.76
CA ILE A 131 -1.96 -16.40 3.26
C ILE A 131 -1.67 -15.25 4.21
N VAL A 132 -1.64 -15.57 5.52
CA VAL A 132 -1.46 -14.57 6.58
C VAL A 132 -0.82 -15.22 7.80
N ASN A 133 -0.09 -14.44 8.60
CA ASN A 133 0.33 -14.90 9.93
C ASN A 133 -0.90 -14.91 10.86
N PRO A 134 -1.37 -16.08 11.33
CA PRO A 134 -2.57 -16.17 12.17
C PRO A 134 -2.43 -15.43 13.51
N ALA A 135 -1.20 -15.25 14.00
CA ALA A 135 -0.95 -14.47 15.21
C ALA A 135 -1.12 -12.94 15.01
N MET A 136 -1.33 -12.49 13.78
CA MET A 136 -1.58 -11.09 13.41
C MET A 136 -3.02 -10.89 12.93
N LEU A 137 -3.95 -11.64 13.50
CA LEU A 137 -5.38 -11.49 13.25
C LEU A 137 -6.09 -11.22 14.58
N GLU A 138 -6.99 -10.26 14.55
CA GLU A 138 -7.97 -10.00 15.60
C GLU A 138 -9.35 -10.50 15.19
N ILE A 139 -10.23 -10.70 16.17
CA ILE A 139 -11.65 -10.92 15.88
C ILE A 139 -12.23 -9.58 15.39
N TYR A 140 -12.83 -9.57 14.21
CA TYR A 140 -13.34 -8.34 13.56
C TYR A 140 -14.24 -7.50 14.48
N SER A 141 -15.12 -8.15 15.26
CA SER A 141 -16.02 -7.47 16.22
C SER A 141 -15.31 -6.84 17.41
N ASP A 142 -14.09 -7.28 17.70
CA ASP A 142 -13.34 -6.85 18.89
C ASP A 142 -12.39 -5.68 18.56
N ILE A 143 -12.22 -5.37 17.26
CA ILE A 143 -11.44 -4.21 16.82
C ILE A 143 -12.11 -2.93 17.35
N PRO A 144 -11.37 -2.06 18.05
CA PRO A 144 -11.91 -0.79 18.51
C PRO A 144 -12.59 -0.02 17.39
N LYS A 145 -13.83 0.40 17.61
CA LYS A 145 -14.66 1.04 16.57
C LYS A 145 -13.96 2.19 15.86
N GLU A 146 -13.24 3.02 16.59
CA GLU A 146 -12.53 4.17 16.05
C GLU A 146 -11.43 3.74 15.07
N LEU A 147 -10.70 2.66 15.36
CA LEU A 147 -9.70 2.08 14.46
C LEU A 147 -10.36 1.41 13.25
N LEU A 148 -11.42 0.61 13.51
CA LEU A 148 -12.15 -0.10 12.47
C LEU A 148 -12.71 0.87 11.42
N ASP A 149 -13.38 1.95 11.85
CA ASP A 149 -13.97 2.95 10.95
C ASP A 149 -12.89 3.56 10.03
N ARG A 150 -11.69 3.87 10.54
CA ARG A 150 -10.58 4.40 9.76
C ARG A 150 -9.96 3.38 8.80
N VAL A 151 -9.82 2.16 9.25
CA VAL A 151 -9.31 1.06 8.41
C VAL A 151 -10.28 0.78 7.27
N GLU A 152 -11.58 0.73 7.52
CA GLU A 152 -12.59 0.52 6.48
C GLU A 152 -12.71 1.70 5.52
N ASP A 153 -12.56 2.95 6.01
CA ASP A 153 -12.50 4.12 5.14
C ASP A 153 -11.38 3.97 4.08
N VAL A 154 -10.23 3.41 4.47
CA VAL A 154 -9.11 3.13 3.57
C VAL A 154 -9.41 1.93 2.65
N LEU A 155 -9.81 0.79 3.20
CA LEU A 155 -10.01 -0.45 2.43
C LEU A 155 -11.12 -0.32 1.39
N LEU A 156 -12.17 0.43 1.71
CA LEU A 156 -13.35 0.61 0.86
C LEU A 156 -13.34 1.95 0.11
N ASN A 157 -12.25 2.71 0.23
CA ASN A 157 -12.10 4.03 -0.39
C ASN A 157 -13.33 4.94 -0.18
N ARG A 158 -13.80 5.05 1.08
CA ARG A 158 -15.03 5.77 1.42
C ARG A 158 -14.87 7.30 1.41
N ARG A 159 -13.61 7.78 1.53
CA ARG A 159 -13.32 9.21 1.64
C ARG A 159 -11.89 9.54 1.21
N ASP A 160 -11.69 10.74 0.70
CA ASP A 160 -10.40 11.17 0.13
C ASP A 160 -9.28 11.32 1.17
N ASP A 161 -9.62 11.69 2.41
CA ASP A 161 -8.68 11.89 3.52
C ASP A 161 -8.47 10.63 4.38
N ALA A 162 -8.91 9.44 3.92
CA ALA A 162 -8.85 8.20 4.67
C ALA A 162 -7.42 7.85 5.12
N THR A 163 -6.45 8.01 4.23
CA THR A 163 -5.03 7.72 4.51
C THR A 163 -4.49 8.62 5.61
N GLU A 164 -4.74 9.92 5.55
CA GLU A 164 -4.29 10.89 6.55
C GLU A 164 -4.89 10.60 7.93
N ARG A 165 -6.17 10.31 7.97
CA ARG A 165 -6.89 10.00 9.24
C ARG A 165 -6.37 8.73 9.90
N LEU A 166 -6.09 7.67 9.11
CA LEU A 166 -5.52 6.45 9.64
C LEU A 166 -4.07 6.67 10.10
N LEU A 167 -3.30 7.49 9.38
CA LEU A 167 -1.94 7.82 9.73
C LEU A 167 -1.86 8.60 11.05
N ASP A 168 -2.70 9.65 11.22
CA ASP A 168 -2.77 10.43 12.46
C ASP A 168 -3.16 9.54 13.67
N PHE A 169 -4.06 8.60 13.48
CA PHE A 169 -4.42 7.62 14.50
C PHE A 169 -3.25 6.68 14.82
N ALA A 170 -2.56 6.17 13.81
CA ALA A 170 -1.41 5.27 13.97
C ALA A 170 -0.26 5.93 14.77
N GLU A 171 -0.04 7.22 14.59
CA GLU A 171 0.92 8.00 15.37
C GLU A 171 0.49 8.12 16.84
N SER A 172 -0.81 8.34 17.09
CA SER A 172 -1.35 8.48 18.45
C SER A 172 -1.21 7.20 19.27
N VAL A 173 -1.47 6.04 18.68
CA VAL A 173 -1.38 4.72 19.32
C VAL A 173 0.07 4.35 19.65
N LYS A 174 1.06 4.84 18.89
CA LYS A 174 2.49 4.65 19.21
C LYS A 174 2.99 5.50 20.40
N GLY A 175 2.14 6.29 21.05
CA GLY A 175 2.51 7.12 22.20
C GLY A 175 3.23 8.42 21.84
N ASN A 176 3.20 8.83 20.57
CA ASN A 176 3.74 10.11 20.10
C ASN A 176 2.64 11.20 20.04
N THR A 177 1.74 11.23 21.02
CA THR A 177 0.76 12.31 21.16
C THR A 177 1.44 13.55 21.75
N LYS A 178 2.27 14.23 20.95
CA LYS A 178 2.46 15.67 21.15
C LYS A 178 1.42 16.36 20.26
N GLU A 179 0.51 17.09 20.92
CA GLU A 179 -0.43 17.97 20.22
C GLU A 179 0.31 18.74 19.13
N LYS A 180 -0.16 18.62 17.88
CA LYS A 180 0.25 19.48 16.77
C LYS A 180 -0.28 20.90 17.01
N LYS A 181 0.29 21.62 17.97
CA LYS A 181 0.40 23.08 17.81
C LYS A 181 1.39 23.27 16.67
N ALA A 182 1.00 24.03 15.66
CA ALA A 182 1.93 24.46 14.62
C ALA A 182 3.08 25.21 15.31
N ASP A 183 4.11 24.46 15.68
CA ASP A 183 5.32 25.03 16.28
C ASP A 183 6.13 25.61 15.12
N GLU A 184 5.91 26.90 14.83
CA GLU A 184 6.67 27.64 13.81
C GLU A 184 8.10 27.96 14.27
N ALA A 185 8.52 27.52 15.46
CA ALA A 185 9.86 27.77 15.99
C ALA A 185 10.96 27.26 15.03
N TRP A 186 10.68 26.22 14.24
CA TRP A 186 11.61 25.72 13.23
C TRP A 186 11.90 26.75 12.11
N ARG A 187 11.04 27.75 11.89
CA ARG A 187 11.28 28.80 10.91
C ARG A 187 12.45 29.72 11.28
N SER A 188 12.85 29.77 12.56
CA SER A 188 14.02 30.51 13.03
C SER A 188 15.36 29.79 12.83
N MET A 189 15.35 28.53 12.36
CA MET A 189 16.55 27.76 12.06
C MET A 189 17.24 28.28 10.79
N ASP A 190 18.51 27.89 10.58
CA ASP A 190 19.19 28.10 9.30
C ASP A 190 18.46 27.35 8.15
N VAL A 191 18.64 27.84 6.93
CA VAL A 191 17.88 27.34 5.76
C VAL A 191 18.11 25.85 5.51
N ALA A 192 19.31 25.32 5.73
CA ALA A 192 19.60 23.90 5.54
C ALA A 192 18.77 23.02 6.50
N LYS A 193 18.67 23.45 7.77
CA LYS A 193 17.84 22.76 8.77
C LYS A 193 16.35 22.91 8.49
N ARG A 194 15.90 24.06 7.95
CA ARG A 194 14.51 24.26 7.54
C ARG A 194 14.13 23.31 6.40
N LEU A 195 15.00 23.18 5.38
CA LEU A 195 14.79 22.23 4.28
C LEU A 195 14.72 20.78 4.79
N GLY A 196 15.66 20.37 5.66
CA GLY A 196 15.63 19.05 6.30
C GLY A 196 14.36 18.82 7.11
N HIS A 197 13.94 19.80 7.91
CA HIS A 197 12.69 19.73 8.68
C HIS A 197 11.46 19.60 7.78
N ALA A 198 11.38 20.41 6.72
CA ALA A 198 10.29 20.37 5.76
C ALA A 198 10.17 19.00 5.08
N LEU A 199 11.30 18.36 4.71
CA LEU A 199 11.36 17.02 4.17
C LEU A 199 10.85 15.99 5.18
N VAL A 200 11.39 15.97 6.41
CA VAL A 200 11.01 15.00 7.45
C VAL A 200 9.53 15.12 7.84
N LYS A 201 8.99 16.35 7.85
CA LYS A 201 7.58 16.61 8.21
C LYS A 201 6.61 16.62 7.04
N GLY A 202 7.11 16.57 5.80
CA GLY A 202 6.28 16.62 4.59
C GLY A 202 5.63 17.99 4.35
N ILE A 203 6.27 19.08 4.78
CA ILE A 203 5.74 20.46 4.68
C ILE A 203 6.12 21.05 3.32
N VAL A 204 5.14 21.39 2.50
CA VAL A 204 5.35 21.97 1.15
C VAL A 204 5.19 23.49 1.10
N GLU A 205 4.65 24.09 2.16
CA GLU A 205 4.21 25.50 2.17
C GLU A 205 5.36 26.49 1.92
N PHE A 206 6.51 26.27 2.56
CA PHE A 206 7.65 27.18 2.52
C PHE A 206 8.78 26.71 1.61
N ILE A 207 8.60 25.56 0.91
CA ILE A 207 9.72 24.89 0.26
C ILE A 207 10.34 25.72 -0.87
N ASP A 208 9.53 26.46 -1.65
CA ASP A 208 10.02 27.28 -2.74
C ASP A 208 10.88 28.44 -2.21
N GLN A 209 10.42 29.10 -1.14
CA GLN A 209 11.14 30.18 -0.48
C GLN A 209 12.46 29.71 0.13
N ASP A 210 12.42 28.58 0.85
CA ASP A 210 13.62 28.03 1.51
C ASP A 210 14.61 27.48 0.48
N THR A 211 14.13 26.91 -0.63
CA THR A 211 15.00 26.47 -1.73
C THR A 211 15.68 27.64 -2.42
N GLU A 212 14.98 28.75 -2.67
CA GLU A 212 15.59 29.95 -3.25
C GLU A 212 16.61 30.59 -2.32
N GLU A 213 16.32 30.68 -1.02
CA GLU A 213 17.28 31.19 -0.03
C GLU A 213 18.56 30.32 -0.02
N ALA A 214 18.40 28.97 -0.01
CA ALA A 214 19.53 28.06 -0.07
C ALA A 214 20.31 28.22 -1.40
N ARG A 215 19.62 28.36 -2.54
CA ARG A 215 20.23 28.54 -3.85
C ARG A 215 21.14 29.78 -3.89
N GLN A 216 20.77 30.86 -3.19
CA GLN A 216 21.59 32.08 -3.10
C GLN A 216 22.84 31.91 -2.21
N MET A 217 22.83 30.93 -1.31
CA MET A 217 23.95 30.66 -0.38
C MET A 217 24.98 29.68 -0.95
N PHE A 218 24.64 28.92 -2.00
CA PHE A 218 25.52 27.94 -2.62
C PHE A 218 25.95 28.40 -4.01
N ASP A 219 27.19 28.10 -4.40
CA ASP A 219 27.73 28.49 -5.71
C ASP A 219 27.00 27.83 -6.90
N LYS A 220 26.40 26.66 -6.70
CA LYS A 220 25.70 25.90 -7.72
C LYS A 220 24.34 25.40 -7.20
N PRO A 221 23.26 25.47 -7.99
CA PRO A 221 21.95 24.90 -7.61
C PRO A 221 22.05 23.42 -7.22
N LEU A 222 22.88 22.62 -7.89
CA LEU A 222 23.11 21.21 -7.59
C LEU A 222 23.58 20.99 -6.17
N SER A 223 24.35 21.91 -5.57
CA SER A 223 24.82 21.80 -4.19
C SER A 223 23.71 21.90 -3.15
N VAL A 224 22.57 22.52 -3.48
CA VAL A 224 21.37 22.50 -2.63
C VAL A 224 20.75 21.10 -2.61
N ILE A 225 20.75 20.43 -3.75
CA ILE A 225 20.22 19.08 -3.88
C ILE A 225 21.14 18.08 -3.18
N GLU A 226 22.43 18.08 -3.50
CA GLU A 226 23.43 17.14 -2.97
C GLU A 226 23.74 17.36 -1.47
N GLY A 227 23.48 18.55 -0.93
CA GLY A 227 23.63 18.90 0.47
C GLY A 227 22.29 18.80 1.23
N PRO A 228 21.70 19.96 1.62
CA PRO A 228 20.61 19.99 2.58
C PRO A 228 19.37 19.17 2.20
N LEU A 229 19.06 19.02 0.91
CA LEU A 229 17.91 18.21 0.49
C LEU A 229 18.20 16.70 0.61
N MET A 230 19.37 16.25 0.18
CA MET A 230 19.78 14.85 0.35
C MET A 230 20.00 14.49 1.82
N ASP A 231 20.57 15.39 2.62
CA ASP A 231 20.72 15.16 4.06
C ASP A 231 19.35 14.95 4.73
N GLY A 232 18.36 15.77 4.39
CA GLY A 232 17.00 15.59 4.86
C GLY A 232 16.37 14.27 4.43
N MET A 233 16.57 13.86 3.18
CA MET A 233 16.08 12.56 2.67
C MET A 233 16.80 11.36 3.29
N ASN A 234 18.08 11.47 3.65
CA ASN A 234 18.79 10.43 4.38
C ASN A 234 18.15 10.20 5.75
N VAL A 235 17.81 11.28 6.49
CA VAL A 235 17.07 11.19 7.76
C VAL A 235 15.70 10.50 7.56
N VAL A 236 14.98 10.82 6.49
CA VAL A 236 13.71 10.14 6.15
C VAL A 236 13.93 8.65 5.92
N GLY A 237 15.00 8.28 5.19
CA GLY A 237 15.38 6.89 4.93
C GLY A 237 15.70 6.12 6.22
N ASP A 238 16.48 6.71 7.13
CA ASP A 238 16.82 6.12 8.42
C ASP A 238 15.57 5.90 9.28
N LEU A 239 14.70 6.92 9.39
CA LEU A 239 13.45 6.83 10.15
C LEU A 239 12.51 5.76 9.58
N PHE A 240 12.46 5.61 8.27
CA PHE A 240 11.68 4.56 7.61
C PHE A 240 12.29 3.18 7.87
N GLY A 241 13.61 3.03 7.73
CA GLY A 241 14.33 1.79 8.00
C GLY A 241 14.18 1.30 9.45
N GLU A 242 14.15 2.22 10.40
CA GLU A 242 13.92 1.95 11.82
C GLU A 242 12.43 1.70 12.18
N GLY A 243 11.51 1.80 11.23
CA GLY A 243 10.07 1.69 11.47
C GLY A 243 9.47 2.86 12.27
N LYS A 244 10.16 3.98 12.34
CA LYS A 244 9.69 5.22 13.00
C LYS A 244 8.87 6.11 12.08
N MET A 245 8.96 5.91 10.76
CA MET A 245 8.20 6.60 9.73
C MET A 245 7.47 5.58 8.87
N PHE A 246 6.24 5.89 8.46
CA PHE A 246 5.42 5.04 7.59
C PHE A 246 5.55 5.45 6.13
N LEU A 247 5.24 4.52 5.21
CA LEU A 247 5.34 4.76 3.77
C LEU A 247 4.59 6.02 3.30
N PRO A 248 3.36 6.34 3.75
CA PRO A 248 2.69 7.58 3.36
C PRO A 248 3.46 8.84 3.73
N GLN A 249 4.19 8.82 4.86
CA GLN A 249 5.03 9.94 5.29
C GLN A 249 6.24 10.09 4.36
N VAL A 250 6.87 8.97 3.96
CA VAL A 250 7.97 8.98 2.97
C VAL A 250 7.49 9.54 1.63
N VAL A 251 6.28 9.18 1.20
CA VAL A 251 5.68 9.73 -0.04
C VAL A 251 5.45 11.24 0.08
N LYS A 252 5.01 11.74 1.26
CA LYS A 252 4.91 13.18 1.52
C LYS A 252 6.29 13.86 1.43
N SER A 253 7.32 13.28 2.02
CA SER A 253 8.72 13.77 1.93
C SER A 253 9.20 13.80 0.48
N ALA A 254 8.92 12.77 -0.31
CA ALA A 254 9.28 12.71 -1.72
C ALA A 254 8.58 13.80 -2.55
N ARG A 255 7.31 14.16 -2.22
CA ARG A 255 6.61 15.30 -2.85
C ARG A 255 7.30 16.63 -2.53
N VAL A 256 7.75 16.83 -1.29
CA VAL A 256 8.53 18.02 -0.89
C VAL A 256 9.83 18.08 -1.69
N MET A 257 10.58 16.97 -1.75
CA MET A 257 11.82 16.86 -2.52
C MET A 257 11.59 17.19 -4.00
N LYS A 258 10.58 16.56 -4.62
CA LYS A 258 10.23 16.81 -6.02
C LYS A 258 9.92 18.29 -6.28
N LYS A 259 9.20 18.95 -5.36
CA LYS A 259 8.86 20.36 -5.47
C LYS A 259 10.11 21.25 -5.38
N ALA A 260 11.01 20.98 -4.42
CA ALA A 260 12.26 21.69 -4.27
C ALA A 260 13.18 21.56 -5.50
N VAL A 261 13.28 20.36 -6.09
CA VAL A 261 14.11 20.09 -7.27
C VAL A 261 13.51 20.71 -8.54
N ALA A 262 12.21 20.85 -8.61
CA ALA A 262 11.51 21.46 -9.77
C ALA A 262 11.61 23.00 -9.79
N TYR A 263 11.95 23.61 -8.65
CA TYR A 263 12.20 25.04 -8.53
C TYR A 263 13.50 25.44 -9.24
#